data_d84b150faf3b0fe98e0a509a130617e9
#
_entry.id   d84b150faf3b0fe98e0a509a130617e9
#
_cell.length_a   1.000
_cell.length_b   1.000
_cell.length_c   1.000
_cell.angle_alpha   90.00
_cell.angle_beta   90.00
_cell.angle_gamma   90.00
#
_symmetry.space_group_name_H-M   'P 1'
#
loop_
_entity.id
_entity.type
_entity.pdbx_description
1 polymer ?
#
loop_
_entity_poly.entity_id
_entity_poly.type
_entity_poly.pdbx_seq_one_letter_code
_entity_poly.pdbx_strand_id
1 'polypeptide(L)'
;MKKHAKRKRDSAQPKLWLFPAVLVLLLANAAPSHAQNLPRMSDGKPDFSGIFTQPSTVNPSGPRGTLIFNADKMAPLKPGAESLLYEPRNGDPRHDEPRAMCLPAGFPDGMLYILPIQIIQNPKYIAIIPELQRAARIIPTDGRPHRTGLEPSYYGDSVGKWEGDTLVVDSVNFKRWILDDYHYTDPTKTRWHSDALHTIERLKWEGNKLSYQITIDDPKIFTRSFSQDFELTLRPDWDQLGLLEYVCEENNRCAGGKCRASDGQ
;
A
#
# COMPACT_ATOMS: atom_id res chain seq x y z
N MET A 1 7.97 -72.89 70.92
CA MET A 1 9.04 -73.48 70.13
C MET A 1 8.99 -72.89 68.74
N LYS A 2 9.85 -71.95 68.38
CA LYS A 2 9.90 -71.30 67.06
C LYS A 2 11.35 -71.36 66.58
N LYS A 3 11.62 -72.06 65.49
CA LYS A 3 12.93 -72.16 64.82
C LYS A 3 13.20 -70.91 64.00
N HIS A 4 14.31 -70.25 64.25
CA HIS A 4 14.84 -69.20 63.38
C HIS A 4 15.63 -69.80 62.24
N ALA A 5 15.24 -69.43 61.01
CA ALA A 5 16.00 -69.75 59.84
C ALA A 5 16.83 -68.52 59.38
N LYS A 6 18.16 -68.69 59.36
CA LYS A 6 19.12 -67.71 58.87
C LYS A 6 19.07 -67.64 57.36
N ARG A 7 18.80 -66.44 56.75
CA ARG A 7 18.82 -66.18 55.30
C ARG A 7 20.22 -65.64 54.97
N LYS A 8 20.94 -66.35 54.13
CA LYS A 8 22.19 -65.89 53.48
C LYS A 8 21.89 -64.77 52.51
N ARG A 9 22.66 -63.67 52.62
CA ARG A 9 22.70 -62.60 51.65
C ARG A 9 23.73 -62.95 50.54
N ASP A 10 23.29 -63.24 49.38
CA ASP A 10 24.15 -63.25 48.16
C ASP A 10 24.34 -61.85 47.61
N SER A 11 25.58 -61.43 47.60
CA SER A 11 26.00 -60.15 47.04
C SER A 11 26.12 -60.27 45.51
N ALA A 12 25.10 -59.80 44.78
CA ALA A 12 25.18 -59.69 43.32
C ALA A 12 25.84 -58.34 42.97
N GLN A 13 26.98 -58.41 42.35
CA GLN A 13 27.61 -57.23 41.74
C GLN A 13 26.87 -56.82 40.45
N PRO A 14 26.61 -55.53 40.20
CA PRO A 14 26.02 -55.09 38.94
C PRO A 14 27.06 -55.14 37.81
N LYS A 15 26.77 -55.88 36.77
CA LYS A 15 27.50 -55.83 35.48
C LYS A 15 27.24 -54.51 34.82
N LEU A 16 28.29 -53.68 34.69
CA LEU A 16 28.27 -52.45 33.95
C LEU A 16 28.23 -52.75 32.44
N TRP A 17 27.07 -52.52 31.82
CA TRP A 17 26.91 -52.59 30.38
C TRP A 17 27.32 -51.24 29.77
N LEU A 18 28.48 -51.20 29.12
CA LEU A 18 28.90 -50.10 28.29
C LEU A 18 28.06 -50.07 26.99
N PHE A 19 27.06 -49.22 26.93
CA PHE A 19 26.39 -48.91 25.68
C PHE A 19 27.25 -47.91 24.91
N PRO A 20 27.60 -48.18 23.61
CA PRO A 20 28.24 -47.16 22.79
C PRO A 20 27.22 -46.04 22.52
N ALA A 21 27.53 -44.84 22.95
CA ALA A 21 26.77 -43.63 22.60
C ALA A 21 26.94 -43.38 21.08
N VAL A 22 25.95 -43.77 20.31
CA VAL A 22 25.85 -43.38 18.89
C VAL A 22 25.45 -41.91 18.87
N LEU A 23 26.44 -41.07 18.66
CA LEU A 23 26.25 -39.65 18.42
C LEU A 23 25.63 -39.48 17.00
N VAL A 24 24.31 -39.42 16.93
CA VAL A 24 23.58 -39.07 15.69
C VAL A 24 23.79 -37.59 15.46
N LEU A 25 24.74 -37.20 14.60
CA LEU A 25 24.82 -35.86 14.05
C LEU A 25 23.59 -35.62 13.17
N LEU A 26 22.59 -34.93 13.72
CA LEU A 26 21.52 -34.30 12.94
C LEU A 26 22.13 -33.16 12.12
N LEU A 27 22.58 -33.47 10.90
CA LEU A 27 22.82 -32.49 9.87
C LEU A 27 21.46 -31.86 9.56
N ALA A 28 21.16 -30.71 10.17
CA ALA A 28 20.08 -29.87 9.75
C ALA A 28 20.37 -29.42 8.34
N ASN A 29 19.78 -30.11 7.35
CA ASN A 29 19.67 -29.60 5.99
C ASN A 29 18.84 -28.34 6.06
N ALA A 30 19.49 -27.17 6.28
CA ALA A 30 18.90 -25.89 5.96
C ALA A 30 18.70 -25.92 4.44
N ALA A 31 17.47 -26.21 4.01
CA ALA A 31 17.10 -26.03 2.63
C ALA A 31 17.46 -24.58 2.27
N PRO A 32 18.18 -24.33 1.18
CA PRO A 32 18.42 -22.97 0.74
C PRO A 32 17.04 -22.34 0.57
N SER A 33 16.72 -21.34 1.37
CA SER A 33 15.58 -20.48 1.07
C SER A 33 15.88 -19.97 -0.35
N HIS A 34 15.02 -20.30 -1.31
CA HIS A 34 15.07 -19.69 -2.62
C HIS A 34 14.81 -18.19 -2.37
N ALA A 35 15.87 -17.46 -2.10
CA ALA A 35 15.86 -16.01 -2.21
C ALA A 35 15.50 -15.77 -3.68
N GLN A 36 14.24 -15.44 -3.96
CA GLN A 36 13.86 -14.99 -5.29
C GLN A 36 14.82 -13.85 -5.61
N ASN A 37 15.56 -13.99 -6.72
CA ASN A 37 16.42 -12.92 -7.22
C ASN A 37 15.48 -11.78 -7.63
N LEU A 38 15.19 -10.89 -6.68
CA LEU A 38 14.40 -9.71 -6.96
C LEU A 38 15.13 -8.86 -7.99
N PRO A 39 14.43 -8.28 -8.96
CA PRO A 39 15.04 -7.38 -9.93
C PRO A 39 15.72 -6.22 -9.19
N ARG A 40 16.94 -5.87 -9.65
CA ARG A 40 17.72 -4.79 -9.04
C ARG A 40 18.22 -3.82 -10.09
N MET A 41 18.24 -2.57 -9.69
CA MET A 41 18.90 -1.49 -10.44
C MET A 41 20.42 -1.61 -10.38
N SER A 42 21.13 -0.86 -11.23
CA SER A 42 22.60 -0.86 -11.29
C SER A 42 23.29 -0.41 -9.99
N ASP A 43 22.58 0.32 -9.13
CA ASP A 43 23.04 0.74 -7.80
C ASP A 43 22.73 -0.30 -6.69
N GLY A 44 22.20 -1.46 -7.06
CA GLY A 44 21.87 -2.57 -6.17
C GLY A 44 20.53 -2.41 -5.43
N LYS A 45 19.81 -1.32 -5.60
CA LYS A 45 18.47 -1.13 -5.02
C LYS A 45 17.45 -1.99 -5.76
N PRO A 46 16.34 -2.40 -5.10
CA PRO A 46 15.26 -3.08 -5.79
C PRO A 46 14.75 -2.28 -6.99
N ASP A 47 14.46 -2.98 -8.07
CA ASP A 47 13.83 -2.39 -9.24
C ASP A 47 12.31 -2.61 -9.14
N PHE A 48 11.55 -1.52 -9.05
CA PHE A 48 10.08 -1.53 -9.03
C PHE A 48 9.49 -1.17 -10.39
N SER A 49 10.30 -1.09 -11.46
CA SER A 49 9.81 -0.77 -12.80
C SER A 49 8.80 -1.80 -13.28
N GLY A 50 7.74 -1.35 -13.93
CA GLY A 50 6.72 -2.20 -14.52
C GLY A 50 5.32 -1.62 -14.42
N ILE A 51 4.34 -2.36 -14.93
CA ILE A 51 2.92 -2.03 -14.84
C ILE A 51 2.29 -2.86 -13.74
N PHE A 52 1.54 -2.19 -12.87
CA PHE A 52 0.89 -2.81 -11.72
C PHE A 52 -0.61 -2.59 -11.75
N THR A 53 -1.33 -3.60 -11.31
CA THR A 53 -2.75 -3.50 -10.99
C THR A 53 -2.94 -3.63 -9.48
N GLN A 54 -3.92 -2.92 -8.95
CA GLN A 54 -4.34 -3.06 -7.57
C GLN A 54 -5.17 -4.35 -7.41
N PRO A 55 -5.30 -4.88 -6.18
CA PRO A 55 -6.17 -6.01 -5.93
C PRO A 55 -7.63 -5.64 -6.20
N SER A 56 -8.33 -6.49 -6.93
CA SER A 56 -9.73 -6.31 -7.32
C SER A 56 -10.74 -6.47 -6.17
N THR A 57 -10.29 -6.46 -4.91
CA THR A 57 -11.08 -6.95 -3.79
C THR A 57 -10.96 -6.07 -2.56
N VAL A 58 -11.46 -4.85 -2.62
CA VAL A 58 -11.40 -4.02 -1.41
C VAL A 58 -12.78 -3.60 -0.89
N ASN A 59 -13.79 -3.67 -1.72
CA ASN A 59 -15.15 -3.51 -1.24
C ASN A 59 -16.08 -4.55 -1.88
N PRO A 60 -16.58 -5.54 -1.11
CA PRO A 60 -17.59 -6.49 -1.61
C PRO A 60 -18.89 -5.82 -2.03
N SER A 61 -19.12 -4.58 -1.60
CA SER A 61 -20.35 -3.81 -1.85
C SER A 61 -20.20 -2.71 -2.89
N GLY A 62 -18.96 -2.42 -3.36
CA GLY A 62 -18.69 -1.39 -4.36
C GLY A 62 -18.41 -1.96 -5.77
N PRO A 63 -18.33 -1.11 -6.79
CA PRO A 63 -17.87 -1.50 -8.10
C PRO A 63 -16.51 -2.18 -8.00
N ARG A 64 -16.29 -3.23 -8.79
CA ARG A 64 -15.02 -3.96 -8.76
C ARG A 64 -13.85 -3.00 -8.96
N GLY A 65 -12.94 -2.99 -7.99
CA GLY A 65 -11.62 -2.42 -8.16
C GLY A 65 -11.37 -1.07 -7.52
N THR A 66 -12.31 -0.47 -6.79
CA THR A 66 -12.03 0.74 -6.00
C THR A 66 -11.37 0.41 -4.68
N LEU A 67 -10.23 1.02 -4.40
CA LEU A 67 -9.59 0.93 -3.10
C LEU A 67 -10.13 2.04 -2.20
N ILE A 68 -10.83 1.63 -1.15
CA ILE A 68 -11.36 2.52 -0.13
C ILE A 68 -10.61 2.20 1.17
N PHE A 69 -10.19 3.22 1.90
CA PHE A 69 -9.60 3.01 3.21
C PHE A 69 -10.56 2.25 4.13
N ASN A 70 -10.06 1.16 4.71
CA ASN A 70 -10.83 0.36 5.65
C ASN A 70 -11.13 1.18 6.90
N ALA A 71 -12.40 1.48 7.13
CA ALA A 71 -12.86 2.30 8.24
C ALA A 71 -12.42 1.74 9.62
N ASP A 72 -12.38 0.42 9.77
CA ASP A 72 -11.97 -0.24 11.03
C ASP A 72 -10.49 -0.02 11.36
N LYS A 73 -9.67 0.30 10.37
CA LYS A 73 -8.25 0.62 10.53
C LYS A 73 -7.97 2.11 10.66
N MET A 74 -8.97 2.96 10.40
CA MET A 74 -8.79 4.40 10.52
C MET A 74 -8.66 4.82 12.00
N ALA A 75 -7.94 5.91 12.23
CA ALA A 75 -7.87 6.48 13.56
C ALA A 75 -9.19 7.16 13.94
N PRO A 76 -9.50 7.27 15.24
CA PRO A 76 -10.66 8.03 15.70
C PRO A 76 -10.58 9.49 15.25
N LEU A 77 -11.71 10.07 14.92
CA LEU A 77 -11.81 11.48 14.57
C LEU A 77 -11.61 12.37 15.79
N LYS A 78 -11.10 13.55 15.57
CA LYS A 78 -11.15 14.64 16.56
C LYS A 78 -12.59 15.12 16.74
N PRO A 79 -12.94 15.63 17.91
CA PRO A 79 -14.26 16.23 18.13
C PRO A 79 -14.56 17.31 17.10
N GLY A 80 -15.68 17.19 16.40
CA GLY A 80 -16.12 18.13 15.36
C GLY A 80 -15.46 17.96 13.99
N ALA A 81 -14.56 17.00 13.81
CA ALA A 81 -13.86 16.80 12.53
C ALA A 81 -14.65 15.94 11.52
N GLU A 82 -15.82 15.42 11.89
CA GLU A 82 -16.61 14.57 10.99
C GLU A 82 -16.98 15.31 9.69
N SER A 83 -17.34 16.59 9.77
CA SER A 83 -17.68 17.42 8.61
C SER A 83 -16.45 17.81 7.76
N LEU A 84 -15.24 17.66 8.28
CA LEU A 84 -14.01 17.84 7.50
C LEU A 84 -13.68 16.60 6.67
N LEU A 85 -14.01 15.40 7.20
CA LEU A 85 -13.76 14.13 6.53
C LEU A 85 -14.91 13.76 5.59
N TYR A 86 -16.17 13.86 6.05
CA TYR A 86 -17.34 13.46 5.28
C TYR A 86 -18.15 14.70 4.88
N GLU A 87 -18.10 15.05 3.59
CA GLU A 87 -18.91 16.12 3.06
C GLU A 87 -20.12 15.56 2.31
N PRO A 88 -21.32 16.16 2.52
CA PRO A 88 -22.47 15.82 1.72
C PRO A 88 -22.23 16.11 0.25
N ARG A 89 -22.61 15.21 -0.62
CA ARG A 89 -22.64 15.47 -2.07
C ARG A 89 -23.76 16.48 -2.35
N ASN A 90 -23.46 17.46 -3.17
CA ASN A 90 -24.33 18.61 -3.42
C ASN A 90 -24.80 18.72 -4.87
N GLY A 91 -24.39 17.77 -5.74
CA GLY A 91 -24.72 17.76 -7.15
C GLY A 91 -23.78 18.62 -8.02
N ASP A 92 -22.82 19.33 -7.41
CA ASP A 92 -21.76 19.99 -8.17
C ASP A 92 -20.71 18.96 -8.60
N PRO A 93 -20.53 18.68 -9.88
CA PRO A 93 -19.57 17.68 -10.35
C PRO A 93 -18.12 18.03 -10.01
N ARG A 94 -17.80 19.31 -9.78
CA ARG A 94 -16.44 19.71 -9.36
C ARG A 94 -16.14 19.29 -7.93
N HIS A 95 -17.16 19.19 -7.12
CA HIS A 95 -17.08 18.71 -5.74
C HIS A 95 -17.28 17.19 -5.67
N ASP A 96 -18.34 16.70 -6.33
CA ASP A 96 -18.80 15.32 -6.16
C ASP A 96 -18.02 14.32 -7.03
N GLU A 97 -17.58 14.75 -8.23
CA GLU A 97 -16.88 13.94 -9.22
C GLU A 97 -15.80 14.76 -9.94
N PRO A 98 -14.79 15.28 -9.23
CA PRO A 98 -13.81 16.19 -9.84
C PRO A 98 -13.05 15.55 -11.00
N ARG A 99 -12.84 14.23 -11.00
CA ARG A 99 -12.24 13.49 -12.11
C ARG A 99 -13.07 13.58 -13.39
N ALA A 100 -14.39 13.57 -13.29
CA ALA A 100 -15.28 13.77 -14.42
C ALA A 100 -15.20 15.20 -14.99
N MET A 101 -14.65 16.14 -14.23
CA MET A 101 -14.38 17.52 -14.64
C MET A 101 -12.92 17.72 -15.07
N CYS A 102 -12.20 16.66 -15.39
CA CYS A 102 -10.78 16.66 -15.75
C CYS A 102 -9.84 17.26 -14.69
N LEU A 103 -10.29 17.32 -13.43
CA LEU A 103 -9.42 17.66 -12.31
C LEU A 103 -8.63 16.42 -11.89
N PRO A 104 -7.40 16.57 -11.38
CA PRO A 104 -6.59 15.44 -10.96
C PRO A 104 -7.29 14.59 -9.92
N ALA A 105 -7.08 13.27 -9.96
CA ALA A 105 -7.53 12.38 -8.90
C ALA A 105 -6.92 12.77 -7.54
N GLY A 106 -5.70 13.28 -7.58
CA GLY A 106 -4.98 13.67 -6.38
C GLY A 106 -4.38 12.46 -5.64
N PHE A 107 -3.80 12.72 -4.49
CA PHE A 107 -3.20 11.67 -3.67
C PHE A 107 -3.88 11.67 -2.28
N PRO A 108 -4.17 10.51 -1.70
CA PRO A 108 -3.80 9.16 -2.15
C PRO A 108 -4.73 8.52 -3.18
N ASP A 109 -5.90 9.08 -3.46
CA ASP A 109 -6.93 8.50 -4.33
C ASP A 109 -6.40 8.03 -5.69
N GLY A 110 -5.60 8.84 -6.38
CA GLY A 110 -5.03 8.49 -7.68
C GLY A 110 -4.08 7.29 -7.69
N MET A 111 -3.52 6.92 -6.54
CA MET A 111 -2.70 5.71 -6.36
C MET A 111 -3.54 4.47 -6.10
N LEU A 112 -4.75 4.65 -5.64
CA LEU A 112 -5.64 3.60 -5.17
C LEU A 112 -6.78 3.32 -6.16
N TYR A 113 -6.80 3.99 -7.30
CA TYR A 113 -7.84 3.83 -8.30
C TYR A 113 -7.73 2.49 -9.05
N ILE A 114 -8.85 2.04 -9.63
CA ILE A 114 -8.96 0.71 -10.27
C ILE A 114 -8.08 0.52 -11.50
N LEU A 115 -7.67 1.62 -12.12
CA LEU A 115 -6.86 1.57 -13.33
C LEU A 115 -5.39 1.30 -12.99
N PRO A 116 -4.64 0.70 -13.92
CA PRO A 116 -3.25 0.35 -13.67
C PRO A 116 -2.37 1.59 -13.43
N ILE A 117 -1.25 1.35 -12.77
CA ILE A 117 -0.17 2.32 -12.64
C ILE A 117 1.08 1.76 -13.31
N GLN A 118 1.88 2.62 -13.90
CA GLN A 118 3.22 2.30 -14.35
C GLN A 118 4.24 2.94 -13.43
N ILE A 119 5.22 2.14 -12.99
CA ILE A 119 6.39 2.64 -12.27
C ILE A 119 7.56 2.64 -13.25
N ILE A 120 8.23 3.78 -13.37
CA ILE A 120 9.49 3.94 -14.09
C ILE A 120 10.54 4.38 -13.07
N GLN A 121 11.64 3.64 -13.01
CA GLN A 121 12.67 3.88 -12.01
C GLN A 121 14.05 4.08 -12.65
N ASN A 122 14.81 4.99 -12.05
CA ASN A 122 16.24 5.07 -12.21
C ASN A 122 16.91 5.29 -10.83
N PRO A 123 18.25 5.27 -10.69
CA PRO A 123 18.88 5.41 -9.38
C PRO A 123 18.57 6.69 -8.60
N LYS A 124 18.03 7.73 -9.24
CA LYS A 124 17.76 9.04 -8.62
C LYS A 124 16.28 9.33 -8.43
N TYR A 125 15.40 8.70 -9.22
CA TYR A 125 13.98 9.02 -9.24
C TYR A 125 13.13 7.78 -9.48
N ILE A 126 11.95 7.80 -8.89
CA ILE A 126 10.82 6.94 -9.27
C ILE A 126 9.73 7.84 -9.81
N ALA A 127 9.20 7.50 -10.99
CA ALA A 127 7.98 8.10 -11.53
C ALA A 127 6.86 7.08 -11.42
N ILE A 128 5.76 7.45 -10.77
CA ILE A 128 4.52 6.67 -10.70
C ILE A 128 3.50 7.36 -11.58
N ILE A 129 3.03 6.65 -12.59
CA ILE A 129 2.15 7.17 -13.63
C ILE A 129 0.85 6.37 -13.57
N PRO A 130 -0.23 6.91 -12.98
CA PRO A 130 -1.54 6.27 -13.10
C PRO A 130 -2.05 6.38 -14.54
N GLU A 131 -2.76 5.37 -15.03
CA GLU A 131 -3.44 5.43 -16.33
C GLU A 131 -4.49 6.54 -16.35
N LEU A 132 -5.20 6.71 -15.24
CA LEU A 132 -6.15 7.79 -15.07
C LEU A 132 -5.44 9.15 -15.10
N GLN A 133 -5.79 9.98 -16.11
CA GLN A 133 -5.32 11.36 -16.26
C GLN A 133 -3.80 11.56 -16.37
N ARG A 134 -3.01 10.48 -16.33
CA ARG A 134 -1.55 10.45 -16.50
C ARG A 134 -0.77 11.52 -15.72
N ALA A 135 -1.29 11.91 -14.55
CA ALA A 135 -0.61 12.84 -13.68
C ALA A 135 0.57 12.15 -13.00
N ALA A 136 1.75 12.22 -13.62
CA ALA A 136 2.94 11.58 -13.12
C ALA A 136 3.38 12.16 -11.77
N ARG A 137 3.62 11.28 -10.81
CA ARG A 137 4.22 11.61 -9.52
C ARG A 137 5.70 11.26 -9.57
N ILE A 138 6.57 12.28 -9.57
CA ILE A 138 8.02 12.10 -9.66
C ILE A 138 8.63 12.28 -8.28
N ILE A 139 9.27 11.23 -7.77
CA ILE A 139 9.79 11.12 -6.41
C ILE A 139 11.31 11.01 -6.48
N PRO A 140 12.08 12.02 -6.03
CA PRO A 140 13.51 11.87 -5.81
C PRO A 140 13.75 10.79 -4.74
N THR A 141 14.77 9.94 -4.91
CA THR A 141 15.05 8.80 -4.02
C THR A 141 16.34 8.94 -3.23
N ASP A 142 16.87 10.14 -3.12
CA ASP A 142 18.13 10.47 -2.45
C ASP A 142 17.97 11.00 -1.02
N GLY A 143 16.73 11.04 -0.50
CA GLY A 143 16.45 11.50 0.87
C GLY A 143 16.69 12.99 1.09
N ARG A 144 16.63 13.80 0.01
CA ARG A 144 16.73 15.26 0.13
C ARG A 144 15.60 15.82 0.98
N PRO A 145 15.72 17.04 1.54
CA PRO A 145 14.61 17.69 2.22
C PRO A 145 13.50 18.07 1.23
N HIS A 146 12.28 18.22 1.75
CA HIS A 146 11.18 18.80 0.99
C HIS A 146 11.49 20.18 0.49
N ARG A 147 10.93 20.53 -0.65
CA ARG A 147 11.07 21.85 -1.24
C ARG A 147 10.25 22.88 -0.43
N THR A 148 10.80 24.04 -0.21
CA THR A 148 10.15 25.14 0.49
C THR A 148 9.55 26.16 -0.49
N GLY A 149 8.51 26.86 -0.06
CA GLY A 149 7.89 27.92 -0.85
C GLY A 149 7.07 27.46 -2.05
N LEU A 150 6.72 26.17 -2.11
CA LEU A 150 5.81 25.64 -3.13
C LEU A 150 4.36 25.87 -2.73
N GLU A 151 3.54 26.23 -3.72
CA GLU A 151 2.09 26.19 -3.56
C GLU A 151 1.60 24.73 -3.34
N PRO A 152 0.62 24.51 -2.48
CA PRO A 152 0.03 23.20 -2.27
C PRO A 152 -0.52 22.61 -3.58
N SER A 153 -0.32 21.31 -3.77
CA SER A 153 -0.74 20.61 -4.99
C SER A 153 -1.61 19.38 -4.69
N TYR A 154 -2.24 18.83 -5.72
CA TYR A 154 -3.07 17.62 -5.59
C TYR A 154 -2.27 16.36 -5.22
N TYR A 155 -0.98 16.33 -5.57
CA TYR A 155 -0.08 15.20 -5.31
C TYR A 155 0.99 15.49 -4.26
N GLY A 156 0.98 16.71 -3.69
CA GLY A 156 1.94 17.13 -2.68
C GLY A 156 3.37 17.25 -3.21
N ASP A 157 4.31 17.38 -2.28
CA ASP A 157 5.75 17.29 -2.50
C ASP A 157 6.26 15.99 -1.87
N SER A 158 6.83 15.10 -2.67
CA SER A 158 7.23 13.76 -2.27
C SER A 158 8.75 13.60 -2.34
N VAL A 159 9.33 12.95 -1.32
CA VAL A 159 10.75 12.60 -1.27
C VAL A 159 10.88 11.16 -0.80
N GLY A 160 11.66 10.37 -1.52
CA GLY A 160 11.94 8.97 -1.22
C GLY A 160 13.30 8.78 -0.57
N LYS A 161 13.39 7.79 0.31
CA LYS A 161 14.62 7.31 0.94
C LYS A 161 14.61 5.81 1.01
N TRP A 162 15.73 5.17 0.67
CA TRP A 162 15.87 3.74 0.80
C TRP A 162 16.26 3.32 2.23
N GLU A 163 15.49 2.41 2.80
CA GLU A 163 15.77 1.70 4.05
C GLU A 163 15.98 0.22 3.72
N GLY A 164 17.22 -0.18 3.45
CA GLY A 164 17.51 -1.50 2.89
C GLY A 164 16.84 -1.70 1.54
N ASP A 165 15.95 -2.70 1.45
CA ASP A 165 15.17 -3.03 0.26
C ASP A 165 13.76 -2.41 0.27
N THR A 166 13.49 -1.51 1.21
CA THR A 166 12.22 -0.77 1.29
C THR A 166 12.43 0.67 0.83
N LEU A 167 11.63 1.14 -0.11
CA LEU A 167 11.52 2.55 -0.40
C LEU A 167 10.51 3.18 0.56
N VAL A 168 10.95 4.18 1.30
CA VAL A 168 10.09 5.01 2.15
C VAL A 168 9.90 6.34 1.47
N VAL A 169 8.65 6.74 1.23
CA VAL A 169 8.30 8.01 0.60
C VAL A 169 7.57 8.87 1.61
N ASP A 170 8.11 10.04 1.85
CA ASP A 170 7.52 11.09 2.67
C ASP A 170 6.85 12.13 1.77
N SER A 171 5.61 12.54 2.09
CA SER A 171 4.86 13.48 1.25
C SER A 171 4.05 14.45 2.08
N VAL A 172 4.19 15.73 1.74
CA VAL A 172 3.57 16.88 2.41
C VAL A 172 3.05 17.88 1.38
N ASN A 173 2.52 19.01 1.85
CA ASN A 173 2.13 20.16 1.03
C ASN A 173 1.00 19.84 0.04
N PHE A 174 -0.02 19.15 0.53
CA PHE A 174 -1.21 18.82 -0.22
C PHE A 174 -2.24 19.97 -0.22
N LYS A 175 -2.96 20.12 -1.32
CA LYS A 175 -4.26 20.80 -1.29
C LYS A 175 -5.25 19.89 -0.58
N ARG A 176 -6.24 20.48 0.11
CA ARG A 176 -7.41 19.72 0.55
C ARG A 176 -8.08 19.05 -0.65
N TRP A 177 -8.27 17.73 -0.59
CA TRP A 177 -8.79 16.96 -1.71
C TRP A 177 -9.49 15.68 -1.26
N ILE A 178 -10.00 14.91 -2.24
CA ILE A 178 -10.61 13.60 -2.00
C ILE A 178 -9.58 12.62 -1.43
N LEU A 179 -9.95 11.96 -0.34
CA LEU A 179 -9.12 10.94 0.31
C LEU A 179 -9.18 9.61 -0.43
N ASP A 180 -10.39 9.20 -0.83
CA ASP A 180 -10.68 7.96 -1.55
C ASP A 180 -12.11 7.93 -2.11
N ASP A 181 -12.45 6.87 -2.81
CA ASP A 181 -13.74 6.64 -3.46
C ASP A 181 -14.88 6.24 -2.49
N TYR A 182 -14.95 6.84 -1.30
CA TYR A 182 -15.95 6.51 -0.28
C TYR A 182 -17.40 6.57 -0.78
N HIS A 183 -17.68 7.38 -1.79
CA HIS A 183 -19.03 7.51 -2.38
C HIS A 183 -19.58 6.18 -2.93
N TYR A 184 -18.74 5.18 -3.18
CA TYR A 184 -19.20 3.83 -3.50
C TYR A 184 -19.71 3.05 -2.27
N THR A 185 -19.37 3.51 -1.07
CA THR A 185 -19.90 2.96 0.19
C THR A 185 -21.14 3.73 0.64
N ASP A 186 -21.06 5.06 0.57
CA ASP A 186 -22.18 5.97 0.88
C ASP A 186 -22.32 7.01 -0.26
N PRO A 187 -23.27 6.81 -1.20
CA PRO A 187 -23.43 7.68 -2.36
C PRO A 187 -23.87 9.11 -2.00
N THR A 188 -24.17 9.38 -0.74
CA THR A 188 -24.58 10.71 -0.28
C THR A 188 -23.41 11.56 0.20
N LYS A 189 -22.20 10.98 0.32
CA LYS A 189 -21.02 11.62 0.90
C LYS A 189 -19.77 11.42 0.06
N THR A 190 -18.89 12.40 0.14
CA THR A 190 -17.51 12.31 -0.34
C THR A 190 -16.56 12.39 0.84
N ARG A 191 -15.49 11.60 0.85
CA ARG A 191 -14.49 11.58 1.93
C ARG A 191 -13.26 12.38 1.52
N TRP A 192 -12.88 13.34 2.37
CA TRP A 192 -11.81 14.31 2.09
C TRP A 192 -10.66 14.19 3.09
N HIS A 193 -9.48 14.57 2.67
CA HIS A 193 -8.38 14.90 3.57
C HIS A 193 -8.22 16.43 3.67
N SER A 194 -7.56 16.90 4.70
CA SER A 194 -7.27 18.33 4.85
C SER A 194 -5.95 18.72 4.14
N ASP A 195 -5.66 20.01 4.12
CA ASP A 195 -4.38 20.56 3.66
C ASP A 195 -3.21 20.31 4.64
N ALA A 196 -3.50 19.76 5.83
CA ALA A 196 -2.49 19.33 6.79
C ALA A 196 -2.11 17.86 6.63
N LEU A 197 -2.60 17.20 5.57
CA LEU A 197 -2.24 15.81 5.29
C LEU A 197 -0.72 15.66 5.15
N HIS A 198 -0.20 14.68 5.85
CA HIS A 198 1.14 14.13 5.72
C HIS A 198 1.04 12.63 5.50
N THR A 199 1.80 12.08 4.58
CA THR A 199 1.78 10.64 4.34
C THR A 199 3.17 10.05 4.32
N ILE A 200 3.30 8.83 4.87
CA ILE A 200 4.49 8.00 4.72
C ILE A 200 4.08 6.74 3.99
N GLU A 201 4.70 6.49 2.85
CA GLU A 201 4.50 5.27 2.07
C GLU A 201 5.70 4.34 2.22
N ARG A 202 5.45 3.04 2.17
CA ARG A 202 6.51 2.01 2.20
C ARG A 202 6.24 1.01 1.09
N LEU A 203 7.18 0.92 0.14
CA LEU A 203 7.12 0.00 -0.98
C LEU A 203 8.22 -1.05 -0.83
N LYS A 204 7.85 -2.33 -0.96
CA LYS A 204 8.78 -3.44 -0.81
C LYS A 204 8.30 -4.64 -1.61
N TRP A 205 9.22 -5.37 -2.25
CA TRP A 205 8.88 -6.67 -2.83
C TRP A 205 8.59 -7.70 -1.74
N GLU A 206 7.46 -8.38 -1.85
CA GLU A 206 7.08 -9.54 -1.05
C GLU A 206 6.71 -10.70 -1.98
N GLY A 207 7.69 -11.59 -2.22
CA GLY A 207 7.57 -12.58 -3.25
C GLY A 207 7.50 -11.94 -4.64
N ASN A 208 6.40 -12.17 -5.36
CA ASN A 208 6.15 -11.61 -6.70
C ASN A 208 5.16 -10.42 -6.70
N LYS A 209 4.86 -9.88 -5.53
CA LYS A 209 3.97 -8.73 -5.35
C LYS A 209 4.73 -7.56 -4.75
N LEU A 210 4.33 -6.36 -5.10
CA LEU A 210 4.82 -5.15 -4.46
C LEU A 210 3.88 -4.81 -3.30
N SER A 211 4.36 -5.03 -2.06
CA SER A 211 3.68 -4.58 -0.86
C SER A 211 3.72 -3.05 -0.81
N TYR A 212 2.58 -2.44 -0.59
CA TYR A 212 2.41 -1.01 -0.49
C TYR A 212 1.64 -0.67 0.78
N GLN A 213 2.33 -0.05 1.71
CA GLN A 213 1.72 0.49 2.93
C GLN A 213 1.69 2.00 2.85
N ILE A 214 0.57 2.60 3.22
CA ILE A 214 0.44 4.04 3.39
C ILE A 214 0.03 4.37 4.83
N THR A 215 0.77 5.28 5.45
CA THR A 215 0.40 5.90 6.73
C THR A 215 -0.18 7.27 6.43
N ILE A 216 -1.34 7.53 6.97
CA ILE A 216 -2.07 8.80 6.91
C ILE A 216 -1.90 9.50 8.25
N ASP A 217 -1.40 10.71 8.22
CA ASP A 217 -1.36 11.63 9.35
C ASP A 217 -2.04 12.94 8.94
N ASP A 218 -3.26 13.14 9.38
CA ASP A 218 -4.01 14.36 9.16
C ASP A 218 -4.48 14.92 10.51
N PRO A 219 -3.66 15.78 11.12
CA PRO A 219 -3.90 16.27 12.47
C PRO A 219 -5.08 17.22 12.59
N LYS A 220 -5.70 17.65 11.49
CA LYS A 220 -6.97 18.41 11.53
C LYS A 220 -8.18 17.46 11.67
N ILE A 221 -8.04 16.22 11.21
CA ILE A 221 -9.15 15.27 11.14
C ILE A 221 -9.03 14.16 12.21
N PHE A 222 -7.85 13.55 12.34
CA PHE A 222 -7.65 12.37 13.18
C PHE A 222 -6.91 12.67 14.47
N THR A 223 -7.18 11.85 15.49
CA THR A 223 -6.50 11.96 16.80
C THR A 223 -5.08 11.42 16.79
N ARG A 224 -4.74 10.57 15.83
CA ARG A 224 -3.41 9.98 15.59
C ARG A 224 -3.31 9.53 14.13
N SER A 225 -2.09 9.24 13.69
CA SER A 225 -1.87 8.57 12.40
C SER A 225 -2.40 7.14 12.40
N PHE A 226 -2.65 6.60 11.19
CA PHE A 226 -3.04 5.20 10.96
C PHE A 226 -2.46 4.72 9.63
N SER A 227 -2.33 3.39 9.48
CA SER A 227 -1.78 2.80 8.27
C SER A 227 -2.77 1.85 7.62
N GLN A 228 -2.65 1.76 6.30
CA GLN A 228 -3.37 0.81 5.44
C GLN A 228 -2.36 0.07 4.58
N ASP A 229 -2.62 -1.21 4.34
CA ASP A 229 -1.76 -2.08 3.55
C ASP A 229 -2.48 -2.51 2.28
N PHE A 230 -1.76 -2.51 1.17
CA PHE A 230 -2.22 -2.94 -0.14
C PHE A 230 -1.17 -3.82 -0.81
N GLU A 231 -1.59 -4.63 -1.77
CA GLU A 231 -0.71 -5.40 -2.63
C GLU A 231 -0.89 -4.95 -4.07
N LEU A 232 0.17 -4.59 -4.74
CA LEU A 232 0.18 -4.28 -6.16
C LEU A 232 0.70 -5.51 -6.92
N THR A 233 -0.05 -5.96 -7.92
CA THR A 233 0.31 -7.12 -8.73
C THR A 233 1.01 -6.65 -10.00
N LEU A 234 2.27 -7.07 -10.18
CA LEU A 234 3.02 -6.83 -11.42
C LEU A 234 2.37 -7.57 -12.59
N ARG A 235 2.27 -6.88 -13.71
CA ARG A 235 1.66 -7.37 -14.95
C ARG A 235 2.69 -7.38 -16.10
N PRO A 236 3.61 -8.36 -16.13
CA PRO A 236 4.60 -8.46 -17.20
C PRO A 236 3.97 -8.69 -18.58
N ASP A 237 2.79 -9.28 -18.61
CA ASP A 237 1.98 -9.49 -19.81
C ASP A 237 1.48 -8.19 -20.43
N TRP A 238 1.53 -7.08 -19.70
CA TRP A 238 1.12 -5.76 -20.17
C TRP A 238 2.29 -4.86 -20.59
N ASP A 239 3.54 -5.27 -20.40
CA ASP A 239 4.71 -4.46 -20.78
C ASP A 239 4.75 -4.10 -22.24
N GLN A 240 4.21 -4.95 -23.12
CA GLN A 240 4.11 -4.67 -24.56
C GLN A 240 2.95 -3.73 -24.93
N LEU A 241 1.91 -3.69 -24.10
CA LEU A 241 0.73 -2.86 -24.34
C LEU A 241 0.93 -1.44 -23.81
N GLY A 242 1.69 -1.30 -22.72
CA GLY A 242 1.79 -0.05 -21.98
C GLY A 242 0.49 0.34 -21.28
N LEU A 243 0.46 1.54 -20.72
CA LEU A 243 -0.79 2.15 -20.25
C LEU A 243 -1.61 2.61 -21.45
N LEU A 244 -2.92 2.41 -21.38
CA LEU A 244 -3.82 2.91 -22.41
C LEU A 244 -3.83 4.44 -22.39
N GLU A 245 -4.04 5.02 -23.56
CA GLU A 245 -4.23 6.46 -23.66
C GLU A 245 -5.53 6.86 -22.97
N TYR A 246 -5.44 7.86 -22.10
CA TYR A 246 -6.59 8.45 -21.43
C TYR A 246 -6.67 9.94 -21.80
N VAL A 247 -7.74 10.30 -22.50
CA VAL A 247 -8.05 11.68 -22.86
C VAL A 247 -9.31 12.08 -22.11
N CYS A 248 -9.15 12.92 -21.09
CA CYS A 248 -10.25 13.29 -20.21
C CYS A 248 -11.42 13.94 -20.97
N GLU A 249 -11.13 14.81 -21.94
CA GLU A 249 -12.16 15.51 -22.71
C GLU A 249 -13.01 14.56 -23.54
N GLU A 250 -12.41 13.52 -24.12
CA GLU A 250 -13.14 12.51 -24.91
C GLU A 250 -14.05 11.67 -24.03
N ASN A 251 -13.66 11.42 -22.78
CA ASN A 251 -14.43 10.67 -21.79
C ASN A 251 -15.27 11.57 -20.88
N ASN A 252 -15.21 12.89 -21.08
CA ASN A 252 -15.91 13.85 -20.23
C ASN A 252 -17.40 13.89 -20.56
N ARG A 253 -18.20 13.26 -19.69
CA ARG A 253 -19.66 13.26 -19.79
C ARG A 253 -20.31 14.46 -19.09
N CYS A 254 -19.49 15.36 -18.52
CA CYS A 254 -19.93 16.53 -17.77
C CYS A 254 -19.72 17.85 -18.55
N ALA A 255 -19.76 17.82 -19.88
CA ALA A 255 -19.58 18.99 -20.72
C ALA A 255 -20.53 20.13 -20.31
N GLY A 256 -19.97 21.33 -20.14
CA GLY A 256 -20.72 22.51 -19.74
C GLY A 256 -21.24 22.46 -18.27
N GLY A 257 -20.60 21.65 -17.38
CA GLY A 257 -20.96 21.53 -15.99
C GLY A 257 -22.20 20.66 -15.72
N LYS A 258 -22.69 19.97 -16.74
CA LYS A 258 -23.81 19.03 -16.61
C LYS A 258 -23.33 17.62 -16.90
N CYS A 259 -23.22 16.79 -15.89
CA CYS A 259 -22.96 15.37 -16.08
C CYS A 259 -24.14 14.69 -16.74
N ARG A 260 -23.91 13.98 -17.86
CA ARG A 260 -24.96 13.13 -18.42
C ARG A 260 -25.05 11.87 -17.56
N ALA A 261 -26.26 11.47 -17.20
CA ALA A 261 -26.50 10.15 -16.63
C ALA A 261 -25.93 9.10 -17.60
N SER A 262 -25.26 8.08 -17.07
CA SER A 262 -24.82 6.94 -17.86
C SER A 262 -26.08 6.30 -18.44
N ASP A 263 -26.31 6.45 -19.75
CA ASP A 263 -27.23 5.62 -20.48
C ASP A 263 -26.69 4.19 -20.29
N GLY A 264 -27.42 3.40 -19.49
CA GLY A 264 -26.97 2.08 -19.05
C GLY A 264 -26.51 1.20 -20.21
N GLN A 265 -25.19 1.17 -20.44
CA GLN A 265 -24.46 0.17 -21.23
C GLN A 265 -23.45 -0.54 -20.35
#